data_312971016c7efd1428fb9415c694b27b
#
_entry.id   312971016c7efd1428fb9415c694b27b
#
_cell.length_a   1.000
_cell.length_b   1.000
_cell.length_c   1.000
_cell.angle_alpha   90.00
_cell.angle_beta   90.00
_cell.angle_gamma   90.00
#
_symmetry.space_group_name_H-M   'P 1'
#
loop_
_entity.id
_entity.type
_entity.pdbx_description
1 polymer ?
#
loop_
_entity_poly.entity_id
_entity_poly.type
_entity_poly.pdbx_seq_one_letter_code
_entity_poly.pdbx_strand_id
1 'polypeptide(L)'
;MQEYYYRKSNREKWNGFVSEVSECGWLHSWDAIRYGCKFNQIIDNSSFIMLDNKDIPLSVCILAAYVNDKNEAFLSFGGLACAIPAFSKLIKSRRRKVEKIVFSIILDYCKKYNIQSITLSQPAVNIEESINKHVFANNKFLLQKYNFIPHVINTSIITLSQDNQELYSNVSQSHRKLIKRAKKNGLEVEVVNKQAYDNEKKIVEALYEFQDVHLQAAGRKTRPQSTWDAMKDALVAGMASLFVAHTEFNQPISYLFCGEFCKSAFGWSQANVPEYEKKISPRHLLEWKAIEYYKQNGFSFYEIGEIFYSRQLFSSPTEKEKSISVFKERYGGDLFPKITWKGFIKDEIKQKLLRAEFVKFEQELKCFQM
;
A
#
# COMPACT_ATOMS: atom_id res chain seq x y z
N MET A 1 30.71 2.47 5.13
CA MET A 1 29.23 2.39 5.07
C MET A 1 28.71 2.78 6.42
N GLN A 2 27.69 3.59 6.49
CA GLN A 2 27.06 4.07 7.71
C GLN A 2 25.54 3.93 7.62
N GLU A 3 24.86 3.88 8.77
CA GLU A 3 23.41 3.75 8.87
C GLU A 3 22.80 5.11 9.19
N TYR A 4 21.81 5.50 8.40
CA TYR A 4 21.02 6.71 8.62
C TYR A 4 19.61 6.32 9.05
N TYR A 5 19.26 6.57 10.30
CA TYR A 5 18.04 6.08 10.91
C TYR A 5 16.83 7.00 10.69
N TYR A 6 15.66 6.40 10.40
CA TYR A 6 14.38 7.09 10.25
C TYR A 6 14.08 8.02 11.42
N ARG A 7 14.26 7.58 12.66
CA ARG A 7 14.01 8.37 13.88
C ARG A 7 14.87 9.64 14.02
N LYS A 8 15.96 9.76 13.27
CA LYS A 8 16.86 10.92 13.21
C LYS A 8 16.67 11.77 11.94
N SER A 9 15.62 11.44 11.14
CA SER A 9 15.34 12.05 9.86
C SER A 9 14.08 12.92 9.91
N ASN A 10 13.79 13.57 8.80
CA ASN A 10 12.51 14.19 8.47
C ASN A 10 12.02 13.64 7.11
N ARG A 11 10.79 14.00 6.72
CA ARG A 11 10.17 13.54 5.47
C ARG A 11 11.01 13.84 4.24
N GLU A 12 11.47 15.08 4.10
CA GLU A 12 12.22 15.55 2.93
C GLU A 12 13.52 14.74 2.76
N LYS A 13 14.33 14.68 3.82
CA LYS A 13 15.61 13.97 3.78
C LYS A 13 15.46 12.47 3.60
N TRP A 14 14.48 11.85 4.30
CA TRP A 14 14.20 10.41 4.14
C TRP A 14 13.74 10.10 2.73
N ASN A 15 12.70 10.79 2.23
CA ASN A 15 12.17 10.56 0.89
C ASN A 15 13.17 10.90 -0.21
N GLY A 16 14.05 11.89 0.01
CA GLY A 16 15.17 12.20 -0.87
C GLY A 16 16.06 10.98 -1.08
N PHE A 17 16.56 10.36 -0.02
CA PHE A 17 17.37 9.15 -0.13
C PHE A 17 16.60 7.96 -0.70
N VAL A 18 15.33 7.75 -0.27
CA VAL A 18 14.50 6.65 -0.77
C VAL A 18 14.28 6.76 -2.26
N SER A 19 14.12 7.97 -2.81
CA SER A 19 13.91 8.20 -4.24
C SER A 19 15.13 7.86 -5.12
N GLU A 20 16.31 7.76 -4.55
CA GLU A 20 17.54 7.36 -5.23
C GLU A 20 17.76 5.83 -5.26
N VAL A 21 16.98 5.07 -4.47
CA VAL A 21 17.11 3.60 -4.40
C VAL A 21 16.10 2.94 -5.33
N SER A 22 16.57 2.42 -6.45
CA SER A 22 15.76 1.93 -7.57
C SER A 22 14.72 0.87 -7.21
N GLU A 23 15.00 0.02 -6.21
CA GLU A 23 14.08 -1.03 -5.75
C GLU A 23 13.04 -0.53 -4.73
N CYS A 24 13.12 0.73 -4.29
CA CYS A 24 12.12 1.32 -3.40
C CYS A 24 10.79 1.55 -4.12
N GLY A 25 9.71 1.57 -3.37
CA GLY A 25 8.37 1.98 -3.76
C GLY A 25 7.68 2.67 -2.59
N TRP A 26 6.39 2.94 -2.73
CA TRP A 26 5.58 3.63 -1.71
C TRP A 26 5.81 3.12 -0.27
N LEU A 27 5.89 1.79 -0.07
CA LEU A 27 6.04 1.19 1.26
C LEU A 27 7.34 1.60 2.00
N HIS A 28 8.33 2.17 1.29
CA HIS A 28 9.57 2.68 1.85
C HIS A 28 9.52 4.16 2.19
N SER A 29 8.46 4.88 1.76
CA SER A 29 8.31 6.32 1.98
C SER A 29 8.13 6.65 3.45
N TRP A 30 8.47 7.89 3.82
CA TRP A 30 8.22 8.44 5.14
C TRP A 30 6.76 8.27 5.59
N ASP A 31 5.82 8.55 4.70
CA ASP A 31 4.40 8.57 5.01
C ASP A 31 3.82 7.16 5.19
N ALA A 32 4.28 6.18 4.40
CA ALA A 32 3.90 4.79 4.60
C ALA A 32 4.41 4.24 5.94
N ILE A 33 5.67 4.53 6.30
CA ILE A 33 6.25 4.13 7.60
C ILE A 33 5.51 4.81 8.74
N ARG A 34 5.25 6.12 8.63
CA ARG A 34 4.52 6.89 9.65
C ARG A 34 3.12 6.34 9.87
N TYR A 35 2.38 6.07 8.80
CA TYR A 35 1.07 5.44 8.88
C TYR A 35 1.13 4.06 9.55
N GLY A 36 2.07 3.21 9.13
CA GLY A 36 2.26 1.89 9.73
C GLY A 36 2.54 1.96 11.22
N CYS A 37 3.44 2.86 11.66
CA CYS A 37 3.76 3.07 13.08
C CYS A 37 2.58 3.62 13.91
N LYS A 38 1.55 4.18 13.27
CA LYS A 38 0.36 4.72 13.95
C LYS A 38 -0.81 3.74 13.96
N PHE A 39 -0.70 2.62 13.25
CA PHE A 39 -1.79 1.63 13.15
C PHE A 39 -1.93 0.79 14.43
N ASN A 40 -0.81 0.42 15.04
CA ASN A 40 -0.77 -0.30 16.31
C ASN A 40 0.34 0.25 17.21
N GLN A 41 0.43 -0.30 18.42
CA GLN A 41 1.48 0.06 19.35
C GLN A 41 2.82 -0.55 18.92
N ILE A 42 3.64 0.24 18.26
CA ILE A 42 4.99 -0.14 17.87
C ILE A 42 5.94 0.10 19.04
N ILE A 43 6.69 -0.91 19.45
CA ILE A 43 7.66 -0.82 20.55
C ILE A 43 9.00 -0.25 20.10
N ASP A 44 9.35 -0.40 18.83
CA ASP A 44 10.55 0.18 18.23
C ASP A 44 10.39 0.37 16.71
N ASN A 45 10.98 1.44 16.19
CA ASN A 45 11.20 1.66 14.76
C ASN A 45 12.68 1.99 14.55
N SER A 46 13.44 1.02 14.11
CA SER A 46 14.87 1.13 13.75
C SER A 46 15.07 1.08 12.23
N SER A 47 14.08 1.48 11.44
CA SER A 47 14.23 1.63 9.98
C SER A 47 15.43 2.50 9.64
N PHE A 48 16.21 2.11 8.64
CA PHE A 48 17.43 2.79 8.26
C PHE A 48 17.70 2.78 6.75
N ILE A 49 18.55 3.71 6.34
CA ILE A 49 19.17 3.76 5.02
C ILE A 49 20.67 3.47 5.20
N MET A 50 21.20 2.53 4.44
CA MET A 50 22.63 2.27 4.37
C MET A 50 23.26 3.21 3.37
N LEU A 51 24.19 4.04 3.82
CA LEU A 51 24.93 5.00 3.00
C LEU A 51 26.36 4.51 2.76
N ASP A 52 26.94 4.92 1.64
CA ASP A 52 28.38 4.76 1.43
C ASP A 52 29.18 5.94 2.05
N ASN A 53 30.50 5.99 1.78
CA ASN A 53 31.38 7.02 2.34
C ASN A 53 31.16 8.42 1.71
N LYS A 54 30.31 8.52 0.69
CA LYS A 54 29.94 9.76 0.00
C LYS A 54 28.47 10.12 0.21
N ASP A 55 27.84 9.53 1.25
CA ASP A 55 26.43 9.66 1.57
C ASP A 55 25.45 9.20 0.47
N ILE A 56 25.94 8.33 -0.45
CA ILE A 56 25.07 7.76 -1.51
C ILE A 56 24.31 6.56 -0.92
N PRO A 57 22.96 6.51 -1.08
CA PRO A 57 22.16 5.42 -0.53
C PRO A 57 22.41 4.10 -1.29
N LEU A 58 22.70 3.05 -0.55
CA LEU A 58 22.95 1.70 -1.05
C LEU A 58 21.75 0.78 -0.84
N SER A 59 21.02 0.97 0.25
CA SER A 59 19.80 0.21 0.58
C SER A 59 18.91 0.95 1.56
N VAL A 60 17.62 0.61 1.55
CA VAL A 60 16.63 1.02 2.54
C VAL A 60 16.07 -0.22 3.21
N CYS A 61 16.00 -0.23 4.53
CA CYS A 61 15.49 -1.32 5.32
C CYS A 61 14.46 -0.82 6.34
N ILE A 62 13.26 -1.39 6.30
CA ILE A 62 12.17 -1.02 7.21
C ILE A 62 12.12 -2.05 8.34
N LEU A 63 12.37 -1.58 9.58
CA LEU A 63 12.40 -2.37 10.79
C LEU A 63 11.47 -1.76 11.84
N ALA A 64 10.30 -2.36 12.02
CA ALA A 64 9.38 -2.01 13.09
C ALA A 64 9.00 -3.25 13.90
N ALA A 65 9.07 -3.16 15.22
CA ALA A 65 8.67 -4.21 16.12
C ALA A 65 7.32 -3.88 16.77
N TYR A 66 6.37 -4.78 16.63
CA TYR A 66 5.04 -4.75 17.22
C TYR A 66 4.90 -5.86 18.26
N VAL A 67 4.15 -5.61 19.32
CA VAL A 67 3.80 -6.60 20.35
C VAL A 67 2.29 -6.76 20.40
N ASN A 68 1.81 -8.01 20.35
CA ASN A 68 0.39 -8.32 20.48
C ASN A 68 -0.04 -8.41 21.95
N ASP A 69 -1.35 -8.61 22.19
CA ASP A 69 -1.95 -8.71 23.53
C ASP A 69 -1.41 -9.88 24.37
N LYS A 70 -0.72 -10.86 23.75
CA LYS A 70 -0.05 -11.98 24.40
C LYS A 70 1.41 -11.70 24.73
N ASN A 71 1.87 -10.46 24.55
CA ASN A 71 3.26 -10.04 24.70
C ASN A 71 4.24 -10.78 23.78
N GLU A 72 3.77 -11.21 22.60
CA GLU A 72 4.61 -11.80 21.55
C GLU A 72 5.04 -10.71 20.57
N ALA A 73 6.33 -10.65 20.23
CA ALA A 73 6.91 -9.63 19.36
C ALA A 73 7.02 -10.11 17.91
N PHE A 74 6.71 -9.20 16.98
CA PHE A 74 6.71 -9.43 15.54
C PHE A 74 7.42 -8.30 14.81
N LEU A 75 8.16 -8.62 13.75
CA LEU A 75 8.66 -7.60 12.82
C LEU A 75 7.56 -7.29 11.79
N SER A 76 6.77 -6.28 12.09
CA SER A 76 5.66 -5.76 11.29
C SER A 76 5.10 -4.50 11.96
N PHE A 77 4.11 -3.86 11.34
CA PHE A 77 3.34 -2.78 11.94
C PHE A 77 2.05 -3.26 12.66
N GLY A 78 1.98 -4.55 13.00
CA GLY A 78 0.81 -5.08 13.72
C GLY A 78 -0.46 -5.10 12.87
N GLY A 79 -0.48 -5.89 11.82
CA GLY A 79 -1.57 -5.96 10.82
C GLY A 79 -1.17 -5.43 9.44
N LEU A 80 -0.10 -4.60 9.38
CA LEU A 80 0.53 -4.18 8.13
C LEU A 80 1.96 -4.71 8.08
N ALA A 81 2.39 -5.19 6.91
CA ALA A 81 3.75 -5.66 6.68
C ALA A 81 4.74 -4.48 6.59
N CYS A 82 5.96 -4.67 7.07
CA CYS A 82 7.07 -3.78 6.71
C CYS A 82 7.44 -3.98 5.24
N ALA A 83 8.04 -2.97 4.59
CA ALA A 83 8.61 -3.16 3.25
C ALA A 83 9.80 -4.12 3.29
N ILE A 84 10.00 -4.90 2.21
CA ILE A 84 11.23 -5.67 2.05
C ILE A 84 12.44 -4.75 2.00
N PRO A 85 13.67 -5.23 2.34
CA PRO A 85 14.88 -4.45 2.06
C PRO A 85 15.02 -4.15 0.57
N ALA A 86 15.17 -2.88 0.24
CA ALA A 86 15.37 -2.39 -1.13
C ALA A 86 16.83 -1.94 -1.33
N PHE A 87 17.32 -2.06 -2.55
CA PHE A 87 18.72 -1.79 -2.87
C PHE A 87 18.83 -0.92 -4.11
N SER A 88 19.88 -0.11 -4.15
CA SER A 88 20.27 0.64 -5.33
C SER A 88 20.82 -0.29 -6.42
N LYS A 89 20.93 0.20 -7.64
CA LYS A 89 21.56 -0.51 -8.76
C LYS A 89 23.06 -0.64 -8.50
N LEU A 90 23.48 -1.79 -7.98
CA LEU A 90 24.86 -2.07 -7.60
C LEU A 90 25.44 -3.19 -8.46
N ILE A 91 26.77 -3.17 -8.66
CA ILE A 91 27.49 -4.32 -9.24
C ILE A 91 27.32 -5.53 -8.31
N LYS A 92 27.31 -6.73 -8.89
CA LYS A 92 26.96 -7.99 -8.20
C LYS A 92 27.76 -8.25 -6.92
N SER A 93 29.07 -7.95 -6.92
CA SER A 93 29.92 -8.14 -5.74
C SER A 93 29.58 -7.19 -4.59
N ARG A 94 29.39 -5.89 -4.88
CA ARG A 94 28.98 -4.87 -3.90
C ARG A 94 27.58 -5.16 -3.38
N ARG A 95 26.65 -5.56 -4.25
CA ARG A 95 25.30 -5.96 -3.89
C ARG A 95 25.30 -7.07 -2.83
N ARG A 96 26.05 -8.16 -3.07
CA ARG A 96 26.15 -9.29 -2.13
C ARG A 96 26.69 -8.87 -0.77
N LYS A 97 27.67 -7.93 -0.73
CA LYS A 97 28.23 -7.41 0.51
C LYS A 97 27.18 -6.62 1.31
N VAL A 98 26.48 -5.71 0.64
CA VAL A 98 25.42 -4.89 1.28
C VAL A 98 24.27 -5.77 1.77
N GLU A 99 23.81 -6.75 0.95
CA GLU A 99 22.79 -7.72 1.35
C GLU A 99 23.15 -8.43 2.66
N LYS A 100 24.39 -8.99 2.75
CA LYS A 100 24.84 -9.68 3.97
C LYS A 100 24.81 -8.78 5.21
N ILE A 101 25.23 -7.53 5.09
CA ILE A 101 25.20 -6.57 6.20
C ILE A 101 23.75 -6.27 6.61
N VAL A 102 22.88 -5.95 5.67
CA VAL A 102 21.48 -5.64 5.95
C VAL A 102 20.77 -6.82 6.63
N PHE A 103 20.97 -8.05 6.14
CA PHE A 103 20.37 -9.23 6.77
C PHE A 103 20.97 -9.56 8.13
N SER A 104 22.26 -9.29 8.38
CA SER A 104 22.83 -9.39 9.73
C SER A 104 22.14 -8.43 10.69
N ILE A 105 21.95 -7.17 10.30
CA ILE A 105 21.23 -6.17 11.10
C ILE A 105 19.80 -6.61 11.40
N ILE A 106 19.07 -7.15 10.41
CA ILE A 106 17.71 -7.69 10.61
C ILE A 106 17.72 -8.81 11.66
N LEU A 107 18.65 -9.76 11.55
CA LEU A 107 18.76 -10.88 12.49
C LEU A 107 19.10 -10.42 13.91
N ASP A 108 20.00 -9.46 14.05
CA ASP A 108 20.36 -8.90 15.36
C ASP A 108 19.20 -8.10 15.97
N TYR A 109 18.45 -7.38 15.14
CA TYR A 109 17.21 -6.73 15.55
C TYR A 109 16.16 -7.75 16.03
N CYS A 110 15.99 -8.85 15.31
CA CYS A 110 15.06 -9.91 15.68
C CYS A 110 15.45 -10.60 17.00
N LYS A 111 16.74 -10.82 17.24
CA LYS A 111 17.24 -11.35 18.51
C LYS A 111 16.97 -10.38 19.67
N LYS A 112 17.32 -9.10 19.47
CA LYS A 112 17.15 -8.05 20.48
C LYS A 112 15.71 -7.96 21.01
N TYR A 113 14.71 -8.05 20.13
CA TYR A 113 13.29 -7.93 20.47
C TYR A 113 12.58 -9.28 20.62
N ASN A 114 13.30 -10.42 20.62
CA ASN A 114 12.74 -11.77 20.65
C ASN A 114 11.59 -11.98 19.64
N ILE A 115 11.81 -11.52 18.41
CA ILE A 115 10.82 -11.58 17.33
C ILE A 115 10.42 -13.03 17.04
N GLN A 116 9.11 -13.30 17.01
CA GLN A 116 8.55 -14.61 16.70
C GLN A 116 8.48 -14.87 15.21
N SER A 117 7.95 -13.90 14.48
CA SER A 117 7.87 -13.95 13.02
C SER A 117 8.04 -12.59 12.38
N ILE A 118 8.39 -12.62 11.11
CA ILE A 118 8.66 -11.46 10.26
C ILE A 118 7.62 -11.43 9.15
N THR A 119 7.01 -10.27 8.91
CA THR A 119 6.11 -10.08 7.76
C THR A 119 6.59 -8.90 6.95
N LEU A 120 7.03 -9.17 5.72
CA LEU A 120 7.53 -8.17 4.79
C LEU A 120 6.67 -8.15 3.53
N SER A 121 6.41 -6.97 2.98
CA SER A 121 5.69 -6.78 1.72
C SER A 121 6.60 -6.21 0.65
N GLN A 122 6.54 -6.80 -0.52
CA GLN A 122 7.22 -6.30 -1.71
C GLN A 122 6.28 -5.31 -2.42
N PRO A 123 6.73 -4.09 -2.73
CA PRO A 123 5.94 -3.18 -3.58
C PRO A 123 5.66 -3.82 -4.93
N ALA A 124 4.44 -3.68 -5.43
CA ALA A 124 4.10 -4.16 -6.77
C ALA A 124 4.76 -3.29 -7.86
N VAL A 125 4.98 -2.00 -7.56
CA VAL A 125 5.71 -1.05 -8.43
C VAL A 125 6.85 -0.45 -7.63
N ASN A 126 8.05 -0.44 -8.18
CA ASN A 126 9.21 0.25 -7.63
C ASN A 126 9.58 1.49 -8.46
N ILE A 127 10.57 2.26 -7.99
CA ILE A 127 10.99 3.51 -8.63
C ILE A 127 11.54 3.26 -10.05
N GLU A 128 12.35 2.21 -10.24
CA GLU A 128 12.93 1.90 -11.55
C GLU A 128 11.85 1.60 -12.58
N GLU A 129 10.84 0.81 -12.21
CA GLU A 129 9.69 0.50 -13.05
C GLU A 129 8.86 1.76 -13.35
N SER A 130 8.63 2.60 -12.34
CA SER A 130 7.86 3.85 -12.48
C SER A 130 8.52 4.84 -13.44
N ILE A 131 9.84 4.92 -13.46
CA ILE A 131 10.59 5.82 -14.34
C ILE A 131 10.70 5.24 -15.76
N ASN A 132 11.07 3.97 -15.87
CA ASN A 132 11.38 3.34 -17.16
C ASN A 132 10.13 2.85 -17.89
N LYS A 133 8.97 2.84 -17.27
CA LYS A 133 7.70 2.33 -17.81
C LYS A 133 7.77 0.87 -18.30
N HIS A 134 8.82 0.14 -17.91
CA HIS A 134 9.01 -1.26 -18.21
C HIS A 134 8.60 -2.11 -17.03
N VAL A 135 7.72 -3.02 -17.33
CA VAL A 135 7.04 -3.82 -16.33
C VAL A 135 7.93 -5.00 -15.89
N PHE A 136 8.26 -5.06 -14.60
CA PHE A 136 8.44 -6.28 -13.79
C PHE A 136 9.57 -7.27 -14.17
N ALA A 137 10.63 -6.81 -14.85
CA ALA A 137 11.69 -7.72 -15.31
C ALA A 137 12.61 -8.27 -14.20
N ASN A 138 12.59 -7.73 -12.97
CA ASN A 138 13.64 -7.99 -11.97
C ASN A 138 13.16 -8.30 -10.55
N ASN A 139 11.95 -8.80 -10.36
CA ASN A 139 11.50 -9.28 -9.05
C ASN A 139 12.34 -10.51 -8.64
N LYS A 140 13.52 -10.26 -8.12
CA LYS A 140 14.40 -11.28 -7.59
C LYS A 140 13.78 -11.76 -6.27
N PHE A 141 13.47 -13.04 -6.19
CA PHE A 141 13.02 -13.72 -4.97
C PHE A 141 14.15 -13.78 -3.93
N LEU A 142 14.72 -12.61 -3.59
CA LEU A 142 15.87 -12.48 -2.70
C LEU A 142 15.62 -13.17 -1.35
N LEU A 143 14.42 -13.00 -0.81
CA LEU A 143 14.10 -13.49 0.53
C LEU A 143 14.01 -15.02 0.65
N GLN A 144 13.85 -15.74 -0.50
CA GLN A 144 13.96 -17.21 -0.50
C GLN A 144 15.33 -17.70 -0.05
N LYS A 145 16.41 -16.95 -0.35
CA LYS A 145 17.76 -17.28 0.14
C LYS A 145 17.89 -17.29 1.67
N TYR A 146 16.96 -16.63 2.34
CA TYR A 146 16.91 -16.47 3.78
C TYR A 146 15.75 -17.25 4.42
N ASN A 147 15.26 -18.29 3.71
CA ASN A 147 14.19 -19.18 4.14
C ASN A 147 12.84 -18.50 4.44
N PHE A 148 12.55 -17.34 3.83
CA PHE A 148 11.23 -16.75 3.89
C PHE A 148 10.27 -17.50 2.97
N ILE A 149 9.03 -17.62 3.40
CA ILE A 149 7.93 -18.25 2.66
C ILE A 149 7.14 -17.15 1.94
N PRO A 150 7.03 -17.19 0.60
CA PRO A 150 6.22 -16.24 -0.12
C PRO A 150 4.74 -16.55 0.03
N HIS A 151 3.94 -15.51 0.17
CA HIS A 151 2.51 -15.52 -0.02
C HIS A 151 2.18 -14.55 -1.16
N VAL A 152 1.60 -15.04 -2.24
CA VAL A 152 1.35 -14.26 -3.45
C VAL A 152 -0.14 -13.98 -3.56
N ILE A 153 -0.50 -12.69 -3.62
CA ILE A 153 -1.82 -12.23 -4.05
C ILE A 153 -1.64 -11.40 -5.32
N ASN A 154 -2.74 -11.01 -5.96
CA ASN A 154 -2.66 -10.09 -7.08
C ASN A 154 -2.97 -8.67 -6.64
N THR A 155 -2.50 -7.71 -7.39
CA THR A 155 -2.96 -6.33 -7.36
C THR A 155 -3.25 -5.86 -8.78
N SER A 156 -4.23 -4.96 -8.94
CA SER A 156 -4.56 -4.38 -10.23
C SER A 156 -3.85 -3.06 -10.41
N ILE A 157 -3.09 -2.92 -11.50
CA ILE A 157 -2.30 -1.74 -11.83
C ILE A 157 -2.67 -1.24 -13.23
N ILE A 158 -3.02 0.03 -13.32
CA ILE A 158 -3.29 0.72 -14.58
C ILE A 158 -2.01 1.43 -15.03
N THR A 159 -1.54 1.12 -16.22
CA THR A 159 -0.45 1.83 -16.90
C THR A 159 -1.00 3.09 -17.55
N LEU A 160 -0.59 4.25 -17.05
CA LEU A 160 -1.14 5.56 -17.42
C LEU A 160 -0.52 6.16 -18.70
N SER A 161 0.42 5.47 -19.35
CA SER A 161 1.04 5.91 -20.62
C SER A 161 0.10 5.75 -21.83
N GLN A 162 -0.94 4.92 -21.73
CA GLN A 162 -1.97 4.73 -22.75
C GLN A 162 -2.75 6.04 -23.00
N ASP A 163 -3.38 6.22 -24.15
CA ASP A 163 -4.25 7.38 -24.36
C ASP A 163 -5.57 7.28 -23.57
N ASN A 164 -6.31 8.39 -23.45
CA ASN A 164 -7.54 8.43 -22.66
C ASN A 164 -8.65 7.54 -23.25
N GLN A 165 -8.68 7.37 -24.55
CA GLN A 165 -9.70 6.56 -25.23
C GLN A 165 -9.42 5.08 -24.97
N GLU A 166 -8.16 4.68 -25.05
CA GLU A 166 -7.71 3.32 -24.73
C GLU A 166 -8.00 2.98 -23.27
N LEU A 167 -7.57 3.83 -22.32
CA LEU A 167 -7.85 3.64 -20.88
C LEU A 167 -9.36 3.49 -20.62
N TYR A 168 -10.19 4.33 -21.23
CA TYR A 168 -11.64 4.24 -21.06
C TYR A 168 -12.24 2.99 -21.72
N SER A 169 -11.69 2.54 -22.84
CA SER A 169 -12.15 1.32 -23.55
C SER A 169 -11.87 0.07 -22.73
N ASN A 170 -10.75 0.04 -21.97
CA ASN A 170 -10.36 -1.06 -21.07
C ASN A 170 -11.29 -1.16 -19.85
N VAL A 171 -11.96 -0.09 -19.44
CA VAL A 171 -12.98 -0.15 -18.40
C VAL A 171 -14.15 -0.99 -18.87
N SER A 172 -14.63 -1.94 -18.07
CA SER A 172 -15.77 -2.79 -18.44
C SER A 172 -17.02 -1.99 -18.84
N GLN A 173 -17.82 -2.55 -19.73
CA GLN A 173 -19.04 -1.91 -20.19
C GLN A 173 -19.99 -1.54 -19.02
N SER A 174 -20.09 -2.42 -18.01
CA SER A 174 -20.92 -2.17 -16.83
C SER A 174 -20.44 -0.95 -16.05
N HIS A 175 -19.12 -0.82 -15.83
CA HIS A 175 -18.53 0.31 -15.13
C HIS A 175 -18.66 1.61 -15.94
N ARG A 176 -18.44 1.56 -17.26
CA ARG A 176 -18.68 2.73 -18.14
C ARG A 176 -20.13 3.23 -18.07
N LYS A 177 -21.13 2.31 -18.01
CA LYS A 177 -22.53 2.69 -17.80
C LYS A 177 -22.76 3.40 -16.48
N LEU A 178 -22.14 2.90 -15.39
CA LEU A 178 -22.27 3.50 -14.05
C LEU A 178 -21.56 4.86 -13.96
N ILE A 179 -20.40 5.01 -14.57
CA ILE A 179 -19.68 6.29 -14.67
C ILE A 179 -20.56 7.33 -15.44
N LYS A 180 -21.12 6.94 -16.61
CA LYS A 180 -22.03 7.80 -17.37
C LYS A 180 -23.28 8.17 -16.57
N ARG A 181 -23.85 7.21 -15.82
CA ARG A 181 -25.01 7.45 -14.94
C ARG A 181 -24.68 8.47 -13.86
N ALA A 182 -23.53 8.31 -13.19
CA ALA A 182 -23.09 9.25 -12.17
C ALA A 182 -22.96 10.68 -12.73
N LYS A 183 -22.29 10.84 -13.87
CA LYS A 183 -22.19 12.13 -14.57
C LYS A 183 -23.56 12.72 -14.95
N LYS A 184 -24.49 11.88 -15.47
CA LYS A 184 -25.84 12.31 -15.82
C LYS A 184 -26.66 12.78 -14.61
N ASN A 185 -26.39 12.24 -13.44
CA ASN A 185 -27.00 12.66 -12.17
C ASN A 185 -26.29 13.87 -11.54
N GLY A 186 -25.54 14.65 -12.30
CA GLY A 186 -24.91 15.89 -11.84
C GLY A 186 -23.77 15.69 -10.81
N LEU A 187 -23.18 14.48 -10.73
CA LEU A 187 -22.05 14.31 -9.84
C LEU A 187 -20.79 14.96 -10.41
N GLU A 188 -20.15 15.76 -9.56
CA GLU A 188 -18.83 16.34 -9.81
C GLU A 188 -17.79 15.76 -8.86
N VAL A 189 -16.52 15.74 -9.26
CA VAL A 189 -15.42 15.26 -8.44
C VAL A 189 -14.40 16.36 -8.25
N GLU A 190 -14.21 16.74 -7.00
CA GLU A 190 -13.18 17.66 -6.54
C GLU A 190 -11.92 16.87 -6.14
N VAL A 191 -10.74 17.43 -6.42
CA VAL A 191 -9.46 16.91 -5.94
C VAL A 191 -8.94 17.81 -4.84
N VAL A 192 -8.80 17.25 -3.64
CA VAL A 192 -8.32 17.96 -2.46
C VAL A 192 -6.91 17.49 -2.13
N ASN A 193 -5.93 18.35 -2.35
CA ASN A 193 -4.53 18.11 -2.05
C ASN A 193 -3.76 19.45 -1.93
N LYS A 194 -2.48 19.38 -1.61
CA LYS A 194 -1.62 20.59 -1.46
C LYS A 194 -1.44 21.37 -2.76
N GLN A 195 -1.53 20.71 -3.92
CA GLN A 195 -1.40 21.35 -5.23
C GLN A 195 -2.66 22.15 -5.59
N ALA A 196 -3.84 21.65 -5.24
CA ALA A 196 -5.13 22.29 -5.52
C ALA A 196 -5.47 23.39 -4.51
N TYR A 197 -4.98 23.27 -3.26
CA TYR A 197 -5.32 24.16 -2.17
C TYR A 197 -4.10 24.56 -1.32
N ASP A 198 -3.80 25.85 -1.28
CA ASP A 198 -2.81 26.40 -0.34
C ASP A 198 -3.34 26.44 1.09
N ASN A 199 -4.66 26.48 1.26
CA ASN A 199 -5.30 26.53 2.56
C ASN A 199 -5.40 25.12 3.19
N GLU A 200 -4.51 24.85 4.15
CA GLU A 200 -4.50 23.58 4.88
C GLU A 200 -5.82 23.28 5.61
N LYS A 201 -6.55 24.30 6.04
CA LYS A 201 -7.82 24.13 6.74
C LYS A 201 -8.83 23.36 5.88
N LYS A 202 -8.96 23.73 4.59
CA LYS A 202 -9.86 23.02 3.67
C LYS A 202 -9.46 21.55 3.46
N ILE A 203 -8.17 21.28 3.36
CA ILE A 203 -7.65 19.92 3.24
C ILE A 203 -8.00 19.08 4.48
N VAL A 204 -7.84 19.68 5.66
CA VAL A 204 -8.11 19.03 6.95
C VAL A 204 -9.61 18.77 7.14
N GLU A 205 -10.46 19.75 6.81
CA GLU A 205 -11.92 19.63 6.87
C GLU A 205 -12.43 18.47 6.00
N ALA A 206 -12.01 18.41 4.74
CA ALA A 206 -12.39 17.33 3.82
C ALA A 206 -11.94 15.94 4.31
N LEU A 207 -10.77 15.83 4.95
CA LEU A 207 -10.33 14.57 5.53
C LEU A 207 -11.17 14.13 6.72
N TYR A 208 -11.58 15.05 7.59
CA TYR A 208 -12.44 14.72 8.72
C TYR A 208 -13.85 14.33 8.27
N GLU A 209 -14.40 14.99 7.27
CA GLU A 209 -15.65 14.55 6.62
C GLU A 209 -15.52 13.12 6.06
N PHE A 210 -14.40 12.82 5.40
CA PHE A 210 -14.10 11.46 4.95
C PHE A 210 -14.05 10.47 6.11
N GLN A 211 -13.41 10.84 7.23
CA GLN A 211 -13.35 10.00 8.44
C GLN A 211 -14.75 9.66 8.95
N ASP A 212 -15.65 10.64 9.01
CA ASP A 212 -17.03 10.46 9.48
C ASP A 212 -17.82 9.55 8.55
N VAL A 213 -17.73 9.76 7.23
CA VAL A 213 -18.39 8.90 6.23
C VAL A 213 -17.81 7.48 6.30
N HIS A 214 -16.51 7.33 6.53
CA HIS A 214 -15.87 6.03 6.67
C HIS A 214 -16.37 5.28 7.91
N LEU A 215 -16.55 5.98 9.03
CA LEU A 215 -17.13 5.42 10.25
C LEU A 215 -18.58 4.97 10.02
N GLN A 216 -19.41 5.78 9.36
CA GLN A 216 -20.79 5.45 9.01
C GLN A 216 -20.86 4.22 8.10
N ALA A 217 -20.08 4.18 7.01
CA ALA A 217 -20.07 3.09 6.06
C ALA A 217 -19.55 1.76 6.65
N ALA A 218 -18.63 1.82 7.60
CA ALA A 218 -18.08 0.64 8.27
C ALA A 218 -18.91 0.17 9.47
N GLY A 219 -19.74 1.04 10.06
CA GLY A 219 -20.49 0.78 11.31
C GLY A 219 -19.63 0.63 12.56
N ARG A 220 -18.31 0.83 12.44
CA ARG A 220 -17.34 0.73 13.55
C ARG A 220 -16.05 1.48 13.24
N LYS A 221 -15.28 1.81 14.26
CA LYS A 221 -13.90 2.28 14.07
C LYS A 221 -13.05 1.17 13.49
N THR A 222 -12.47 1.40 12.31
CA THR A 222 -11.62 0.42 11.58
C THR A 222 -10.14 0.66 11.82
N ARG A 223 -9.77 1.84 12.30
CA ARG A 223 -8.38 2.27 12.55
C ARG A 223 -8.33 3.32 13.66
N PRO A 224 -7.21 3.45 14.38
CA PRO A 224 -7.05 4.48 15.41
C PRO A 224 -6.99 5.89 14.82
N GLN A 225 -7.31 6.92 15.63
CA GLN A 225 -7.25 8.34 15.22
C GLN A 225 -5.87 8.71 14.68
N SER A 226 -4.82 8.20 15.30
CA SER A 226 -3.43 8.49 14.91
C SER A 226 -3.11 8.13 13.45
N THR A 227 -3.83 7.19 12.83
CA THR A 227 -3.67 6.88 11.39
C THR A 227 -4.35 7.92 10.51
N TRP A 228 -5.48 8.49 10.93
CA TRP A 228 -6.10 9.63 10.26
C TRP A 228 -5.20 10.87 10.31
N ASP A 229 -4.54 11.09 11.46
CA ASP A 229 -3.54 12.16 11.60
C ASP A 229 -2.35 11.95 10.64
N ALA A 230 -1.89 10.70 10.45
CA ALA A 230 -0.85 10.40 9.48
C ALA A 230 -1.32 10.63 8.02
N MET A 231 -2.56 10.31 7.69
CA MET A 231 -3.17 10.61 6.38
C MET A 231 -3.30 12.12 6.15
N LYS A 232 -3.71 12.89 7.18
CA LYS A 232 -3.72 14.35 7.16
C LYS A 232 -2.34 14.91 6.81
N ASP A 233 -1.31 14.46 7.53
CA ASP A 233 0.05 14.94 7.34
C ASP A 233 0.59 14.61 5.93
N ALA A 234 0.15 13.50 5.32
CA ALA A 234 0.49 13.16 3.94
C ALA A 234 -0.18 14.09 2.93
N LEU A 235 -1.49 14.39 3.12
CA LEU A 235 -2.23 15.34 2.26
C LEU A 235 -1.63 16.74 2.29
N VAL A 236 -1.40 17.27 3.49
CA VAL A 236 -0.84 18.62 3.70
C VAL A 236 0.57 18.72 3.12
N ALA A 237 1.32 17.61 3.13
CA ALA A 237 2.67 17.58 2.55
C ALA A 237 2.69 17.36 1.03
N GLY A 238 1.54 17.17 0.37
CA GLY A 238 1.48 16.89 -1.07
C GLY A 238 1.98 15.48 -1.44
N MET A 239 1.87 14.53 -0.51
CA MET A 239 2.23 13.12 -0.71
C MET A 239 0.99 12.22 -0.86
N ALA A 240 -0.18 12.83 -0.98
CA ALA A 240 -1.45 12.17 -1.18
C ALA A 240 -2.47 13.12 -1.79
N SER A 241 -3.51 12.55 -2.41
CA SER A 241 -4.70 13.27 -2.89
C SER A 241 -5.96 12.62 -2.33
N LEU A 242 -6.96 13.44 -2.03
CA LEU A 242 -8.29 13.02 -1.64
C LEU A 242 -9.27 13.44 -2.76
N PHE A 243 -9.93 12.49 -3.37
CA PHE A 243 -10.98 12.72 -4.36
C PHE A 243 -12.33 12.70 -3.64
N VAL A 244 -13.16 13.72 -3.87
CA VAL A 244 -14.47 13.89 -3.26
C VAL A 244 -15.53 14.03 -4.31
N ALA A 245 -16.53 13.14 -4.32
CA ALA A 245 -17.68 13.28 -5.21
C ALA A 245 -18.80 14.04 -4.52
N HIS A 246 -19.27 15.08 -5.20
CA HIS A 246 -20.37 15.95 -4.75
C HIS A 246 -21.62 15.72 -5.62
N THR A 247 -22.78 15.88 -4.99
CA THR A 247 -24.05 15.99 -5.72
C THR A 247 -24.16 17.36 -6.39
N GLU A 248 -25.17 17.57 -7.25
CA GLU A 248 -25.49 18.86 -7.84
C GLU A 248 -25.79 19.97 -6.81
N PHE A 249 -26.13 19.59 -5.56
CA PHE A 249 -26.32 20.51 -4.44
C PHE A 249 -25.03 20.71 -3.60
N ASN A 250 -23.88 20.37 -4.15
CA ASN A 250 -22.58 20.46 -3.49
C ASN A 250 -22.46 19.65 -2.19
N GLN A 251 -23.26 18.59 -2.02
CA GLN A 251 -23.15 17.69 -0.88
C GLN A 251 -22.11 16.62 -1.16
N PRO A 252 -21.07 16.46 -0.32
CA PRO A 252 -20.07 15.42 -0.48
C PRO A 252 -20.65 14.04 -0.06
N ILE A 253 -20.48 13.03 -0.93
CA ILE A 253 -21.12 11.72 -0.77
C ILE A 253 -20.21 10.52 -0.94
N SER A 254 -19.01 10.74 -1.46
CA SER A 254 -18.05 9.64 -1.67
C SER A 254 -16.63 10.19 -1.67
N TYR A 255 -15.71 9.41 -1.10
CA TYR A 255 -14.33 9.79 -0.89
C TYR A 255 -13.38 8.66 -1.31
N LEU A 256 -12.27 9.03 -1.94
CA LEU A 256 -11.16 8.14 -2.29
C LEU A 256 -9.85 8.81 -1.92
N PHE A 257 -9.15 8.25 -0.96
CA PHE A 257 -7.81 8.69 -0.57
C PHE A 257 -6.76 7.86 -1.32
N CYS A 258 -5.85 8.54 -1.99
CA CYS A 258 -4.74 7.94 -2.72
C CYS A 258 -3.41 8.44 -2.15
N GLY A 259 -2.48 7.52 -1.88
CA GLY A 259 -1.09 7.84 -1.58
C GLY A 259 -0.29 8.04 -2.87
N GLU A 260 0.73 8.87 -2.83
CA GLU A 260 1.56 9.23 -3.98
C GLU A 260 3.04 9.08 -3.66
N PHE A 261 3.80 8.44 -4.56
CA PHE A 261 5.24 8.34 -4.42
C PHE A 261 5.93 8.23 -5.78
N CYS A 262 6.86 9.16 -6.07
CA CYS A 262 7.51 9.27 -7.37
C CYS A 262 6.48 9.41 -8.50
N LYS A 263 6.43 8.47 -9.43
CA LYS A 263 5.49 8.45 -10.56
C LYS A 263 4.39 7.40 -10.40
N SER A 264 4.11 6.98 -9.17
CA SER A 264 3.09 5.98 -8.86
C SER A 264 2.10 6.51 -7.84
N ALA A 265 0.82 6.19 -8.03
CA ALA A 265 -0.25 6.48 -7.09
C ALA A 265 -0.97 5.18 -6.67
N PHE A 266 -1.56 5.18 -5.47
CA PHE A 266 -2.16 4.00 -4.85
C PHE A 266 -3.53 4.35 -4.26
N GLY A 267 -4.58 3.66 -4.69
CA GLY A 267 -5.88 3.70 -4.04
C GLY A 267 -5.78 3.07 -2.64
N TRP A 268 -5.86 3.88 -1.60
CA TRP A 268 -5.59 3.41 -0.23
C TRP A 268 -6.85 3.19 0.59
N SER A 269 -7.75 4.16 0.58
CA SER A 269 -8.96 4.10 1.40
C SER A 269 -10.13 4.78 0.71
N GLN A 270 -11.29 4.14 0.74
CA GLN A 270 -12.51 4.65 0.10
C GLN A 270 -13.70 4.48 1.04
N ALA A 271 -14.60 5.45 1.04
CA ALA A 271 -15.90 5.34 1.69
C ALA A 271 -16.97 6.12 0.92
N ASN A 272 -18.20 5.63 1.00
CA ASN A 272 -19.37 6.26 0.40
C ASN A 272 -20.44 6.41 1.45
N VAL A 273 -21.22 7.47 1.35
CA VAL A 273 -22.47 7.60 2.11
C VAL A 273 -23.41 6.48 1.68
N PRO A 274 -23.85 5.59 2.59
CA PRO A 274 -24.52 4.32 2.22
C PRO A 274 -25.77 4.48 1.36
N GLU A 275 -26.54 5.53 1.56
CA GLU A 275 -27.80 5.79 0.84
C GLU A 275 -27.57 6.12 -0.65
N TYR A 276 -26.44 6.72 -1.01
CA TYR A 276 -26.09 7.09 -2.38
C TYR A 276 -25.45 5.98 -3.19
N GLU A 277 -24.83 5.00 -2.52
CA GLU A 277 -24.10 3.91 -3.17
C GLU A 277 -24.96 3.15 -4.20
N LYS A 278 -26.20 2.78 -3.80
CA LYS A 278 -27.13 2.04 -4.67
C LYS A 278 -27.81 2.93 -5.71
N LYS A 279 -28.06 4.19 -5.38
CA LYS A 279 -28.85 5.11 -6.23
C LYS A 279 -28.07 5.64 -7.42
N ILE A 280 -26.84 6.10 -7.20
CA ILE A 280 -26.07 6.85 -8.21
C ILE A 280 -24.64 6.36 -8.41
N SER A 281 -24.20 5.35 -7.64
CA SER A 281 -22.89 4.67 -7.80
C SER A 281 -21.68 5.62 -7.85
N PRO A 282 -21.50 6.53 -6.87
CA PRO A 282 -20.52 7.61 -6.93
C PRO A 282 -19.07 7.10 -7.01
N ARG A 283 -18.75 5.98 -6.38
CA ARG A 283 -17.39 5.42 -6.37
C ARG A 283 -16.85 5.10 -7.76
N HIS A 284 -17.73 4.77 -8.72
CA HIS A 284 -17.30 4.47 -10.09
C HIS A 284 -16.77 5.71 -10.80
N LEU A 285 -17.40 6.86 -10.56
CA LEU A 285 -16.91 8.12 -11.08
C LEU A 285 -15.64 8.59 -10.38
N LEU A 286 -15.55 8.42 -9.05
CA LEU A 286 -14.36 8.76 -8.28
C LEU A 286 -13.11 8.03 -8.78
N GLU A 287 -13.20 6.71 -8.92
CA GLU A 287 -12.10 5.87 -9.39
C GLU A 287 -11.66 6.28 -10.81
N TRP A 288 -12.61 6.50 -11.71
CA TRP A 288 -12.30 6.97 -13.06
C TRP A 288 -11.64 8.34 -13.04
N LYS A 289 -12.12 9.26 -12.20
CA LYS A 289 -11.53 10.60 -12.06
C LYS A 289 -10.11 10.56 -11.47
N ALA A 290 -9.82 9.65 -10.56
CA ALA A 290 -8.47 9.43 -10.08
C ALA A 290 -7.54 8.98 -11.21
N ILE A 291 -7.96 8.04 -12.06
CA ILE A 291 -7.20 7.60 -13.25
C ILE A 291 -6.93 8.78 -14.19
N GLU A 292 -7.97 9.57 -14.54
CA GLU A 292 -7.84 10.76 -15.39
C GLU A 292 -6.85 11.77 -14.78
N TYR A 293 -6.96 12.05 -13.48
CA TYR A 293 -6.13 13.02 -12.77
C TYR A 293 -4.64 12.59 -12.75
N TYR A 294 -4.36 11.36 -12.36
CA TYR A 294 -2.98 10.87 -12.27
C TYR A 294 -2.31 10.81 -13.65
N LYS A 295 -3.05 10.43 -14.69
CA LYS A 295 -2.55 10.51 -16.05
C LYS A 295 -2.20 11.95 -16.46
N GLN A 296 -3.10 12.91 -16.22
CA GLN A 296 -2.89 14.33 -16.57
C GLN A 296 -1.70 14.93 -15.81
N ASN A 297 -1.42 14.46 -14.59
CA ASN A 297 -0.28 14.90 -13.77
C ASN A 297 1.01 14.11 -14.01
N GLY A 298 1.08 13.30 -15.08
CA GLY A 298 2.29 12.64 -15.54
C GLY A 298 2.75 11.48 -14.68
N PHE A 299 1.83 10.85 -13.92
CA PHE A 299 2.09 9.58 -13.26
C PHE A 299 2.21 8.44 -14.28
N SER A 300 3.00 7.43 -13.96
CA SER A 300 3.21 6.26 -14.81
C SER A 300 2.24 5.13 -14.49
N PHE A 301 1.92 4.96 -13.21
CA PHE A 301 1.08 3.87 -12.72
C PHE A 301 0.06 4.33 -11.69
N TYR A 302 -1.11 3.69 -11.74
CA TYR A 302 -2.11 3.78 -10.70
C TYR A 302 -2.47 2.36 -10.22
N GLU A 303 -2.12 2.04 -8.97
CA GLU A 303 -2.49 0.78 -8.33
C GLU A 303 -3.86 0.95 -7.67
N ILE A 304 -4.89 0.29 -8.23
CA ILE A 304 -6.23 0.28 -7.62
C ILE A 304 -6.23 -0.52 -6.31
N GLY A 305 -5.39 -1.55 -6.23
CA GLY A 305 -5.14 -2.32 -5.02
C GLY A 305 -5.38 -3.81 -5.16
N GLU A 306 -5.29 -4.51 -4.03
CA GLU A 306 -5.28 -5.96 -3.93
C GLU A 306 -6.53 -6.63 -4.50
N ILE A 307 -6.29 -7.78 -5.15
CA ILE A 307 -7.29 -8.63 -5.81
C ILE A 307 -7.23 -10.02 -5.16
N PHE A 308 -8.36 -10.45 -4.63
CA PHE A 308 -8.52 -11.75 -3.99
C PHE A 308 -9.54 -12.60 -4.75
N TYR A 309 -9.17 -13.84 -5.10
CA TYR A 309 -10.07 -14.81 -5.76
C TYR A 309 -10.55 -15.89 -4.80
N SER A 310 -9.60 -16.54 -4.14
CA SER A 310 -9.85 -17.68 -3.27
C SER A 310 -8.92 -17.62 -2.06
N ARG A 311 -9.16 -18.52 -1.13
CA ARG A 311 -8.25 -18.75 -0.02
C ARG A 311 -6.90 -19.26 -0.53
N GLN A 312 -5.86 -18.76 0.11
CA GLN A 312 -4.47 -19.20 -0.05
C GLN A 312 -3.84 -19.40 1.32
N LEU A 313 -2.68 -20.03 1.36
CA LEU A 313 -1.89 -20.10 2.58
C LEU A 313 -1.59 -18.67 3.10
N PHE A 314 -1.91 -18.39 4.35
CA PHE A 314 -1.84 -17.08 5.02
C PHE A 314 -2.82 -16.00 4.52
N SER A 315 -3.81 -16.33 3.70
CA SER A 315 -4.85 -15.40 3.28
C SER A 315 -6.21 -16.08 3.19
N SER A 316 -7.20 -15.50 3.85
CA SER A 316 -8.59 -15.99 3.86
C SER A 316 -9.52 -14.83 3.53
N PRO A 317 -9.67 -14.47 2.24
CA PRO A 317 -10.50 -13.35 1.85
C PRO A 317 -11.98 -13.63 2.14
N THR A 318 -12.64 -12.63 2.70
CA THR A 318 -14.09 -12.63 2.88
C THR A 318 -14.82 -12.45 1.54
N GLU A 319 -16.11 -12.82 1.47
CA GLU A 319 -16.94 -12.57 0.28
C GLU A 319 -17.01 -11.09 -0.09
N LYS A 320 -16.96 -10.20 0.91
CA LYS A 320 -16.87 -8.75 0.68
C LYS A 320 -15.56 -8.36 -0.04
N GLU A 321 -14.41 -8.91 0.38
CA GLU A 321 -13.11 -8.65 -0.27
C GLU A 321 -13.07 -9.20 -1.69
N LYS A 322 -13.64 -10.38 -1.95
CA LYS A 322 -13.79 -10.92 -3.30
C LYS A 322 -14.68 -10.03 -4.17
N SER A 323 -15.80 -9.53 -3.63
CA SER A 323 -16.68 -8.60 -4.35
C SER A 323 -15.99 -7.26 -4.68
N ILE A 324 -15.16 -6.74 -3.75
CA ILE A 324 -14.34 -5.55 -3.99
C ILE A 324 -13.29 -5.83 -5.08
N SER A 325 -12.73 -7.03 -5.12
CA SER A 325 -11.76 -7.44 -6.15
C SER A 325 -12.38 -7.39 -7.55
N VAL A 326 -13.57 -7.95 -7.71
CA VAL A 326 -14.32 -7.87 -8.98
C VAL A 326 -14.59 -6.41 -9.41
N PHE A 327 -14.87 -5.52 -8.45
CA PHE A 327 -15.02 -4.10 -8.75
C PHE A 327 -13.71 -3.50 -9.29
N LYS A 328 -12.57 -3.80 -8.66
CA LYS A 328 -11.26 -3.26 -9.06
C LYS A 328 -10.81 -3.75 -10.44
N GLU A 329 -10.95 -5.04 -10.73
CA GLU A 329 -10.57 -5.63 -12.03
C GLU A 329 -11.29 -5.00 -13.21
N ARG A 330 -12.52 -4.56 -13.02
CA ARG A 330 -13.35 -3.98 -14.08
C ARG A 330 -12.90 -2.61 -14.59
N TYR A 331 -11.83 -2.04 -14.00
CA TYR A 331 -11.18 -0.83 -14.52
C TYR A 331 -10.11 -1.11 -15.58
N GLY A 332 -9.86 -2.39 -15.91
CA GLY A 332 -8.98 -2.76 -17.02
C GLY A 332 -7.50 -2.62 -16.71
N GLY A 333 -7.14 -2.61 -15.43
CA GLY A 333 -5.73 -2.73 -15.02
C GLY A 333 -5.21 -4.16 -15.22
N ASP A 334 -3.91 -4.28 -15.45
CA ASP A 334 -3.23 -5.56 -15.49
C ASP A 334 -3.06 -6.13 -14.08
N LEU A 335 -3.08 -7.47 -13.98
CA LEU A 335 -2.87 -8.15 -12.71
C LEU A 335 -1.40 -8.44 -12.48
N PHE A 336 -0.89 -7.95 -11.36
CA PHE A 336 0.48 -8.15 -10.93
C PHE A 336 0.58 -8.91 -9.62
N PRO A 337 1.60 -9.78 -9.46
CA PRO A 337 1.84 -10.43 -8.20
C PRO A 337 2.31 -9.43 -7.14
N LYS A 338 1.57 -9.35 -6.05
CA LYS A 338 1.98 -8.68 -4.81
C LYS A 338 2.42 -9.75 -3.82
N ILE A 339 3.69 -9.71 -3.41
CA ILE A 339 4.29 -10.75 -2.60
C ILE A 339 4.46 -10.27 -1.17
N THR A 340 3.86 -11.00 -0.24
CA THR A 340 4.12 -10.89 1.19
C THR A 340 4.99 -12.05 1.62
N TRP A 341 6.04 -11.78 2.37
CA TRP A 341 7.03 -12.74 2.82
C TRP A 341 6.87 -13.02 4.30
N LYS A 342 6.81 -14.30 4.68
CA LYS A 342 6.78 -14.75 6.06
C LYS A 342 8.13 -15.35 6.44
N GLY A 343 8.80 -14.76 7.43
CA GLY A 343 10.02 -15.29 8.04
C GLY A 343 9.76 -15.74 9.45
N PHE A 344 10.50 -16.74 9.92
CA PHE A 344 10.42 -17.30 11.26
C PHE A 344 11.82 -17.44 11.85
N ILE A 345 11.98 -17.02 13.10
CA ILE A 345 13.28 -17.07 13.77
C ILE A 345 13.53 -18.45 14.40
N LYS A 346 12.46 -19.16 14.80
CA LYS A 346 12.53 -20.48 15.41
C LYS A 346 11.73 -21.48 14.58
N ASP A 347 12.31 -22.65 14.32
CA ASP A 347 11.65 -23.72 13.55
C ASP A 347 10.38 -24.25 14.21
N GLU A 348 10.32 -24.31 15.53
CA GLU A 348 9.14 -24.72 16.28
C GLU A 348 7.94 -23.79 16.00
N ILE A 349 8.19 -22.47 15.96
CA ILE A 349 7.16 -21.46 15.64
C ILE A 349 6.70 -21.62 14.20
N LYS A 350 7.65 -21.81 13.27
CA LYS A 350 7.37 -22.08 11.86
C LYS A 350 6.45 -23.28 11.70
N GLN A 351 6.80 -24.41 12.32
CA GLN A 351 6.03 -25.65 12.25
C GLN A 351 4.62 -25.47 12.83
N LYS A 352 4.51 -24.84 14.01
CA LYS A 352 3.22 -24.58 14.67
C LYS A 352 2.30 -23.72 13.79
N LEU A 353 2.80 -22.61 13.24
CA LEU A 353 2.01 -21.70 12.40
C LEU A 353 1.65 -22.34 11.07
N LEU A 354 2.55 -23.06 10.41
CA LEU A 354 2.24 -23.78 9.18
C LEU A 354 1.18 -24.84 9.39
N ARG A 355 1.27 -25.65 10.44
CA ARG A 355 0.24 -26.66 10.78
C ARG A 355 -1.13 -26.00 11.00
N ALA A 356 -1.17 -24.88 11.76
CA ALA A 356 -2.43 -24.16 11.99
C ALA A 356 -3.05 -23.63 10.68
N GLU A 357 -2.23 -23.12 9.78
CA GLU A 357 -2.70 -22.64 8.46
C GLU A 357 -3.17 -23.77 7.55
N PHE A 358 -2.47 -24.91 7.54
CA PHE A 358 -2.90 -26.09 6.80
C PHE A 358 -4.24 -26.64 7.29
N VAL A 359 -4.46 -26.73 8.61
CA VAL A 359 -5.73 -27.19 9.19
C VAL A 359 -6.88 -26.26 8.75
N LYS A 360 -6.68 -24.96 8.78
CA LYS A 360 -7.69 -24.00 8.29
C LYS A 360 -7.97 -24.18 6.81
N PHE A 361 -6.93 -24.37 6.00
CA PHE A 361 -7.05 -24.57 4.57
C PHE A 361 -7.84 -25.88 4.24
N GLU A 362 -7.54 -26.98 4.93
CA GLU A 362 -8.27 -28.24 4.79
C GLU A 362 -9.75 -28.14 5.18
N GLN A 363 -10.06 -27.42 6.27
CA GLN A 363 -11.44 -27.23 6.71
C GLN A 363 -12.28 -26.50 5.66
N GLU A 364 -11.72 -25.51 4.99
CA GLU A 364 -12.44 -24.79 3.94
C GLU A 364 -12.57 -25.61 2.65
N LEU A 365 -11.57 -26.41 2.28
CA LEU A 365 -11.68 -27.31 1.12
C LEU A 365 -12.82 -28.32 1.28
N LYS A 366 -13.06 -28.83 2.48
CA LYS A 366 -14.19 -29.72 2.75
C LYS A 366 -15.56 -29.05 2.57
N CYS A 367 -15.65 -27.74 2.79
CA CYS A 367 -16.88 -26.98 2.55
C CYS A 367 -17.21 -26.78 1.06
N PHE A 368 -16.22 -26.96 0.15
CA PHE A 368 -16.44 -26.88 -1.30
C PHE A 368 -16.83 -28.23 -1.94
N GLN A 369 -16.78 -29.34 -1.19
CA GLN A 369 -17.11 -30.66 -1.67
C GLN A 369 -18.55 -31.12 -1.29
N MET A 370 -19.28 -30.27 -0.58
CA MET A 370 -20.72 -30.43 -0.29
C MET A 370 -21.56 -29.46 -1.10
#